data_4230e821a1af3ac769e44d36ee1913e6
#
_entry.id   4230e821a1af3ac769e44d36ee1913e6
#
_cell.length_a   1.000
_cell.length_b   1.000
_cell.length_c   1.000
_cell.angle_alpha   90.00
_cell.angle_beta   90.00
_cell.angle_gamma   90.00
#
_symmetry.space_group_name_H-M   'P 1'
#
loop_
_entity.id
_entity.type
_entity.pdbx_description
1 polymer ?
#
loop_
_entity_poly.entity_id
_entity_poly.type
_entity_poly.pdbx_seq_one_letter_code
_entity_poly.pdbx_strand_id
1 'polypeptide(L)'
;MRLDIKKVFPKDPSRFEGFRLVRLIAALFLLVMVARSCVHLFAADGGAQRIAGIDTSVEGGNNIIAIFHQWGAIQLILAVLLLVLFLRYPGFTPLILFTIALDPVMRFIAGQMMELTTTGTPPGEALNGAAFCLLSILFIASLVNKSSRQDFSSSSPDSAN
;
A
#
# COMPACT_ATOMS: atom_id res chain seq x y z
N MET A 1 7.04 -7.43 -23.09
CA MET A 1 6.89 -6.68 -21.82
C MET A 1 8.21 -6.75 -21.09
N ARG A 2 8.85 -5.64 -20.80
CA ARG A 2 10.14 -5.59 -20.09
C ARG A 2 9.92 -4.91 -18.73
N LEU A 3 10.31 -5.58 -17.65
CA LEU A 3 10.29 -5.02 -16.30
C LEU A 3 11.51 -4.10 -16.14
N ASP A 4 11.27 -2.91 -15.58
CA ASP A 4 12.32 -1.94 -15.29
C ASP A 4 12.33 -1.59 -13.79
N ILE A 5 13.24 -2.21 -13.06
CA ILE A 5 13.38 -2.01 -11.60
C ILE A 5 13.85 -0.58 -11.25
N LYS A 6 14.46 0.15 -12.21
CA LYS A 6 14.87 1.55 -11.99
C LYS A 6 13.70 2.48 -11.76
N LYS A 7 12.48 2.06 -12.11
CA LYS A 7 11.24 2.80 -11.81
C LYS A 7 10.90 2.89 -10.32
N VAL A 8 11.50 2.06 -9.46
CA VAL A 8 11.34 2.19 -8.01
C VAL A 8 11.95 3.51 -7.52
N PHE A 9 13.11 3.88 -8.09
CA PHE A 9 13.81 5.15 -7.84
C PHE A 9 14.06 5.87 -9.17
N PRO A 10 13.02 6.52 -9.73
CA PRO A 10 13.13 7.16 -11.03
C PRO A 10 14.03 8.40 -10.97
N LYS A 11 14.78 8.69 -12.04
CA LYS A 11 15.56 9.92 -12.17
C LYS A 11 14.65 11.16 -12.21
N ASP A 12 13.49 11.05 -12.85
CA ASP A 12 12.44 12.06 -12.87
C ASP A 12 11.18 11.53 -12.19
N PRO A 13 10.90 11.94 -10.94
CA PRO A 13 9.71 11.49 -10.22
C PRO A 13 8.43 12.24 -10.62
N SER A 14 8.49 13.26 -11.49
CA SER A 14 7.34 14.07 -11.88
C SER A 14 6.34 13.31 -12.75
N ARG A 15 6.72 12.17 -13.34
CA ARG A 15 5.91 11.40 -14.28
C ARG A 15 5.83 9.93 -13.90
N PHE A 16 4.64 9.36 -14.08
CA PHE A 16 4.41 7.91 -13.97
C PHE A 16 4.12 7.34 -15.36
N GLU A 17 4.98 6.47 -15.82
CA GLU A 17 4.90 5.86 -17.18
C GLU A 17 4.11 4.53 -17.21
N GLY A 18 3.51 4.13 -16.10
CA GLY A 18 2.73 2.90 -15.98
C GLY A 18 1.26 3.07 -16.35
N PHE A 19 0.46 2.05 -16.02
CA PHE A 19 -0.99 2.03 -16.27
C PHE A 19 -1.73 2.92 -15.28
N ARG A 20 -2.67 3.74 -15.78
CA ARG A 20 -3.52 4.61 -14.94
C ARG A 20 -4.32 3.82 -13.89
N LEU A 21 -4.76 2.61 -14.23
CA LEU A 21 -5.48 1.72 -13.31
C LEU A 21 -4.65 1.37 -12.08
N VAL A 22 -3.34 1.14 -12.24
CA VAL A 22 -2.43 0.87 -11.12
C VAL A 22 -2.44 2.04 -10.14
N ARG A 23 -2.36 3.28 -10.65
CA ARG A 23 -2.44 4.47 -9.80
C ARG A 23 -3.79 4.63 -9.12
N LEU A 24 -4.89 4.34 -9.82
CA LEU A 24 -6.22 4.44 -9.24
C LEU A 24 -6.37 3.48 -8.05
N ILE A 25 -5.95 2.21 -8.22
CA ILE A 25 -6.03 1.22 -7.15
C ILE A 25 -5.06 1.59 -6.00
N ALA A 26 -3.86 2.07 -6.30
CA ALA A 26 -2.92 2.57 -5.29
C ALA A 26 -3.51 3.73 -4.47
N ALA A 27 -4.22 4.67 -5.13
CA ALA A 27 -4.92 5.76 -4.44
C ALA A 27 -5.98 5.24 -3.47
N LEU A 28 -6.78 4.24 -3.88
CA LEU A 28 -7.78 3.61 -3.00
C LEU A 28 -7.13 2.96 -1.78
N PHE A 29 -6.02 2.24 -1.97
CA PHE A 29 -5.26 1.68 -0.84
C PHE A 29 -4.75 2.75 0.12
N LEU A 30 -4.20 3.85 -0.39
CA LEU A 30 -3.73 4.96 0.45
C LEU A 30 -4.88 5.61 1.23
N LEU A 31 -6.05 5.80 0.61
CA LEU A 31 -7.23 6.33 1.29
C LEU A 31 -7.72 5.38 2.40
N VAL A 32 -7.75 4.07 2.14
CA VAL A 32 -8.09 3.06 3.14
C VAL A 32 -7.06 3.08 4.29
N MET A 33 -5.77 3.22 4.00
CA MET A 33 -4.73 3.35 5.04
C MET A 33 -4.96 4.58 5.92
N VAL A 34 -5.25 5.74 5.33
CA VAL A 34 -5.55 6.97 6.09
C VAL A 34 -6.79 6.75 6.96
N ALA A 35 -7.88 6.25 6.38
CA ALA A 35 -9.14 6.03 7.11
C ALA A 35 -8.94 5.05 8.28
N ARG A 36 -8.25 3.92 8.05
CA ARG A 36 -7.93 2.94 9.11
C ARG A 36 -7.07 3.55 10.20
N SER A 37 -6.06 4.31 9.84
CA SER A 37 -5.16 4.98 10.79
C SER A 37 -5.91 6.00 11.65
N CYS A 38 -6.87 6.74 11.07
CA CYS A 38 -7.75 7.63 11.81
C CYS A 38 -8.62 6.85 12.80
N VAL A 39 -9.17 5.70 12.43
CA VAL A 39 -9.93 4.86 13.36
C VAL A 39 -9.04 4.42 14.53
N HIS A 40 -7.83 3.90 14.26
CA HIS A 40 -6.93 3.47 15.32
C HIS A 40 -6.48 4.62 16.23
N LEU A 41 -6.34 5.83 15.71
CA LEU A 41 -5.93 7.00 16.49
C LEU A 41 -7.08 7.62 17.31
N PHE A 42 -8.30 7.69 16.73
CA PHE A 42 -9.38 8.52 17.29
C PHE A 42 -10.56 7.72 17.88
N ALA A 43 -10.72 6.42 17.57
CA ALA A 43 -11.79 5.62 18.16
C ALA A 43 -11.49 5.36 19.64
N ALA A 44 -12.52 5.37 20.50
CA ALA A 44 -12.38 5.26 21.95
C ALA A 44 -11.59 4.03 22.43
N ASP A 45 -11.67 2.91 21.68
CA ASP A 45 -10.95 1.67 21.94
C ASP A 45 -9.76 1.46 21.01
N GLY A 46 -9.39 2.46 20.20
CA GLY A 46 -8.38 2.33 19.15
C GLY A 46 -8.70 1.24 18.12
N GLY A 47 -9.91 0.68 18.11
CA GLY A 47 -10.28 -0.48 17.30
C GLY A 47 -9.78 -1.83 17.86
N ALA A 48 -9.20 -1.85 19.06
CA ALA A 48 -8.68 -3.06 19.67
C ALA A 48 -9.81 -4.08 19.94
N GLN A 49 -10.90 -3.64 20.57
CA GLN A 49 -12.02 -4.51 20.89
C GLN A 49 -13.00 -4.64 19.71
N ARG A 50 -13.45 -3.53 19.14
CA ARG A 50 -14.52 -3.53 18.11
C ARG A 50 -14.08 -4.07 16.76
N ILE A 51 -12.80 -3.92 16.41
CA ILE A 51 -12.29 -4.34 15.11
C ILE A 51 -11.39 -5.58 15.24
N ALA A 52 -10.42 -5.55 16.17
CA ALA A 52 -9.49 -6.66 16.32
C ALA A 52 -10.04 -7.79 17.23
N GLY A 53 -11.14 -7.57 17.97
CA GLY A 53 -11.74 -8.60 18.82
C GLY A 53 -10.88 -8.95 20.05
N ILE A 54 -9.99 -8.04 20.47
CA ILE A 54 -9.16 -8.23 21.66
C ILE A 54 -9.98 -7.87 22.90
N ASP A 55 -9.95 -8.72 23.92
CA ASP A 55 -10.57 -8.41 25.20
C ASP A 55 -9.76 -7.35 25.95
N THR A 56 -10.31 -6.15 26.05
CA THR A 56 -9.70 -5.01 26.76
C THR A 56 -10.26 -4.82 28.17
N SER A 57 -11.14 -5.72 28.65
CA SER A 57 -11.68 -5.69 30.01
C SER A 57 -10.73 -6.31 31.07
N VAL A 58 -9.65 -6.92 30.61
CA VAL A 58 -8.61 -7.53 31.45
C VAL A 58 -7.73 -6.48 32.15
N GLU A 59 -7.03 -6.87 33.19
CA GLU A 59 -6.01 -6.03 33.81
C GLU A 59 -4.96 -5.60 32.76
N GLY A 60 -4.68 -4.31 32.66
CA GLY A 60 -3.82 -3.76 31.62
C GLY A 60 -4.50 -3.50 30.27
N GLY A 61 -5.80 -3.73 30.12
CA GLY A 61 -6.55 -3.47 28.87
C GLY A 61 -6.40 -2.04 28.35
N ASN A 62 -6.30 -1.04 29.23
CA ASN A 62 -6.01 0.34 28.85
C ASN A 62 -4.65 0.51 28.16
N ASN A 63 -3.64 -0.31 28.51
CA ASN A 63 -2.35 -0.29 27.83
C ASN A 63 -2.47 -0.81 26.39
N ILE A 64 -3.33 -1.82 26.17
CA ILE A 64 -3.63 -2.33 24.84
C ILE A 64 -4.23 -1.21 23.98
N ILE A 65 -5.24 -0.50 24.51
CA ILE A 65 -5.88 0.64 23.83
C ILE A 65 -4.83 1.74 23.53
N ALA A 66 -3.99 2.08 24.51
CA ALA A 66 -2.95 3.09 24.33
C ALA A 66 -1.94 2.72 23.22
N ILE A 67 -1.54 1.45 23.14
CA ILE A 67 -0.66 0.94 22.07
C ILE A 67 -1.36 1.05 20.70
N PHE A 68 -2.67 0.74 20.61
CA PHE A 68 -3.43 0.90 19.37
C PHE A 68 -3.48 2.37 18.92
N HIS A 69 -3.67 3.32 19.84
CA HIS A 69 -3.63 4.76 19.53
C HIS A 69 -2.25 5.19 19.04
N GLN A 70 -1.16 4.77 19.71
CA GLN A 70 0.21 5.09 19.29
C GLN A 70 0.53 4.49 17.91
N TRP A 71 0.13 3.24 17.69
CA TRP A 71 0.27 2.59 16.39
C TRP A 71 -0.53 3.33 15.31
N GLY A 72 -1.78 3.72 15.60
CA GLY A 72 -2.61 4.53 14.71
C GLY A 72 -1.96 5.86 14.34
N ALA A 73 -1.34 6.55 15.32
CA ALA A 73 -0.63 7.80 15.09
C ALA A 73 0.56 7.63 14.13
N ILE A 74 1.40 6.63 14.36
CA ILE A 74 2.56 6.35 13.51
C ILE A 74 2.12 5.95 12.10
N GLN A 75 1.09 5.10 11.98
CA GLN A 75 0.53 4.72 10.68
C GLN A 75 -0.06 5.92 9.94
N LEU A 76 -0.72 6.84 10.64
CA LEU A 76 -1.28 8.04 10.02
C LEU A 76 -0.18 8.93 9.45
N ILE A 77 0.91 9.14 10.17
CA ILE A 77 2.07 9.90 9.68
C ILE A 77 2.61 9.26 8.40
N LEU A 78 2.82 7.94 8.40
CA LEU A 78 3.30 7.21 7.21
C LEU A 78 2.29 7.31 6.05
N ALA A 79 1.00 7.09 6.31
CA ALA A 79 -0.04 7.15 5.27
C ALA A 79 -0.13 8.54 4.63
N VAL A 80 -0.07 9.61 5.44
CA VAL A 80 -0.06 11.00 4.94
C VAL A 80 1.19 11.29 4.13
N LEU A 81 2.38 10.86 4.60
CA LEU A 81 3.63 11.01 3.86
C LEU A 81 3.56 10.32 2.49
N LEU A 82 3.11 9.06 2.46
CA LEU A 82 2.95 8.32 1.20
C LEU A 82 1.92 8.97 0.28
N LEU A 83 0.82 9.49 0.82
CA LEU A 83 -0.20 10.20 0.05
C LEU A 83 0.36 11.50 -0.56
N VAL A 84 1.11 12.29 0.20
CA VAL A 84 1.78 13.51 -0.30
C VAL A 84 2.76 13.15 -1.41
N LEU A 85 3.60 12.14 -1.23
CA LEU A 85 4.53 11.66 -2.25
C LEU A 85 3.77 11.18 -3.50
N PHE A 86 2.69 10.43 -3.32
CA PHE A 86 1.86 9.93 -4.41
C PHE A 86 1.23 11.05 -5.25
N LEU A 87 0.75 12.11 -4.60
CA LEU A 87 0.12 13.24 -5.27
C LEU A 87 1.17 14.15 -5.94
N ARG A 88 2.27 14.43 -5.24
CA ARG A 88 3.29 15.38 -5.69
C ARG A 88 4.27 14.79 -6.69
N TYR A 89 4.59 13.50 -6.54
CA TYR A 89 5.61 12.80 -7.31
C TYR A 89 5.08 11.48 -7.89
N PRO A 90 4.31 11.53 -8.98
CA PRO A 90 3.68 10.35 -9.58
C PRO A 90 4.64 9.19 -9.88
N GLY A 91 5.88 9.50 -10.22
CA GLY A 91 6.92 8.51 -10.52
C GLY A 91 7.28 7.60 -9.34
N PHE A 92 7.01 8.02 -8.09
CA PHE A 92 7.21 7.17 -6.91
C PHE A 92 6.09 6.14 -6.68
N THR A 93 5.11 6.04 -7.57
CA THR A 93 4.06 5.00 -7.46
C THR A 93 4.61 3.59 -7.23
N PRO A 94 5.68 3.11 -7.92
CA PRO A 94 6.25 1.79 -7.64
C PRO A 94 6.83 1.67 -6.22
N LEU A 95 7.58 2.68 -5.75
CA LEU A 95 8.13 2.70 -4.40
C LEU A 95 7.02 2.68 -3.34
N ILE A 96 5.97 3.46 -3.54
CA ILE A 96 4.81 3.51 -2.64
C ILE A 96 4.12 2.16 -2.58
N LEU A 97 3.87 1.52 -3.73
CA LEU A 97 3.27 0.18 -3.79
C LEU A 97 4.14 -0.87 -3.10
N PHE A 98 5.45 -0.82 -3.28
CA PHE A 98 6.39 -1.67 -2.57
C PHE A 98 6.30 -1.47 -1.07
N THR A 99 6.32 -0.22 -0.60
CA THR A 99 6.22 0.12 0.83
C THR A 99 4.91 -0.41 1.44
N ILE A 100 3.78 -0.22 0.75
CA ILE A 100 2.48 -0.71 1.23
C ILE A 100 2.44 -2.25 1.23
N ALA A 101 3.07 -2.91 0.25
CA ALA A 101 3.14 -4.37 0.18
C ALA A 101 3.96 -4.99 1.32
N LEU A 102 4.83 -4.23 1.97
CA LEU A 102 5.56 -4.68 3.17
C LEU A 102 4.65 -4.79 4.40
N ASP A 103 3.54 -4.01 4.51
CA ASP A 103 2.64 -4.06 5.67
C ASP A 103 2.09 -5.47 5.93
N PRO A 104 1.48 -6.19 4.96
CA PRO A 104 1.03 -7.56 5.17
C PRO A 104 2.18 -8.55 5.47
N VAL A 105 3.38 -8.32 4.95
CA VAL A 105 4.55 -9.17 5.24
C VAL A 105 4.98 -8.98 6.70
N MET A 106 5.13 -7.74 7.14
CA MET A 106 5.53 -7.43 8.51
C MET A 106 4.49 -7.88 9.53
N ARG A 107 3.22 -7.80 9.17
CA ARG A 107 2.11 -8.30 9.99
C ARG A 107 2.15 -9.82 10.13
N PHE A 108 2.43 -10.55 9.04
CA PHE A 108 2.63 -12.00 9.08
C PHE A 108 3.81 -12.37 9.97
N ILE A 109 4.96 -11.69 9.83
CA ILE A 109 6.15 -11.92 10.67
C ILE A 109 5.81 -11.68 12.15
N ALA A 110 5.14 -10.56 12.47
CA ALA A 110 4.76 -10.25 13.84
C ALA A 110 3.82 -11.32 14.43
N GLY A 111 2.86 -11.82 13.65
CA GLY A 111 1.98 -12.91 14.05
C GLY A 111 2.70 -14.24 14.33
N GLN A 112 3.83 -14.51 13.63
CA GLN A 112 4.67 -15.68 13.95
C GLN A 112 5.47 -15.51 15.25
N MET A 113 5.74 -14.26 15.67
CA MET A 113 6.45 -13.99 16.93
C MET A 113 5.53 -14.11 18.14
N MET A 114 4.29 -13.63 18.02
CA MET A 114 3.28 -13.65 19.07
C MET A 114 1.88 -13.63 18.45
N GLU A 115 1.11 -14.67 18.69
CA GLU A 115 -0.28 -14.76 18.25
C GLU A 115 -1.19 -13.90 19.13
N LEU A 116 -2.11 -13.16 18.48
CA LEU A 116 -3.10 -12.36 19.20
C LEU A 116 -4.24 -13.26 19.66
N THR A 117 -4.60 -13.16 20.95
CA THR A 117 -5.81 -13.79 21.47
C THR A 117 -7.01 -12.89 21.17
N THR A 118 -7.87 -13.35 20.26
CA THR A 118 -9.03 -12.59 19.77
C THR A 118 -10.30 -13.44 19.81
N THR A 119 -11.47 -12.80 19.88
CA THR A 119 -12.78 -13.48 19.87
C THR A 119 -13.19 -13.98 18.47
N GLY A 120 -12.45 -13.61 17.43
CA GLY A 120 -12.66 -14.01 16.03
C GLY A 120 -11.51 -13.51 15.18
N THR A 121 -11.47 -13.89 13.88
CA THR A 121 -10.40 -13.46 12.98
C THR A 121 -10.52 -11.97 12.66
N PRO A 122 -9.54 -11.12 13.04
CA PRO A 122 -9.57 -9.70 12.71
C PRO A 122 -9.64 -9.48 11.19
N PRO A 123 -10.39 -8.48 10.69
CA PRO A 123 -10.50 -8.21 9.25
C PRO A 123 -9.14 -7.97 8.57
N GLY A 124 -8.20 -7.34 9.28
CA GLY A 124 -6.84 -7.11 8.79
C GLY A 124 -6.05 -8.40 8.57
N GLU A 125 -6.28 -9.42 9.40
CA GLU A 125 -5.66 -10.74 9.26
C GLU A 125 -6.34 -11.54 8.14
N ALA A 126 -7.67 -11.59 8.12
CA ALA A 126 -8.43 -12.29 7.09
C ALA A 126 -8.09 -11.83 5.68
N LEU A 127 -7.82 -10.52 5.49
CA LEU A 127 -7.51 -9.92 4.20
C LEU A 127 -6.00 -9.85 3.90
N ASN A 128 -5.13 -10.24 4.83
CA ASN A 128 -3.69 -10.03 4.73
C ASN A 128 -3.07 -10.67 3.47
N GLY A 129 -3.40 -11.94 3.20
CA GLY A 129 -2.91 -12.67 2.03
C GLY A 129 -3.42 -12.08 0.71
N ALA A 130 -4.71 -11.74 0.64
CA ALA A 130 -5.29 -11.14 -0.56
C ALA A 130 -4.69 -9.74 -0.84
N ALA A 131 -4.49 -8.93 0.19
CA ALA A 131 -3.84 -7.62 0.08
C ALA A 131 -2.39 -7.76 -0.42
N PHE A 132 -1.62 -8.70 0.13
CA PHE A 132 -0.26 -8.98 -0.31
C PHE A 132 -0.20 -9.37 -1.79
N CYS A 133 -1.04 -10.31 -2.23
CA CYS A 133 -1.09 -10.74 -3.63
C CYS A 133 -1.43 -9.58 -4.56
N LEU A 134 -2.48 -8.82 -4.23
CA LEU A 134 -2.93 -7.70 -5.06
C LEU A 134 -1.87 -6.60 -5.14
N LEU A 135 -1.28 -6.20 -4.01
CA LEU A 135 -0.25 -5.16 -3.96
C LEU A 135 1.02 -5.60 -4.70
N SER A 136 1.41 -6.88 -4.61
CA SER A 136 2.54 -7.44 -5.36
C SER A 136 2.29 -7.40 -6.87
N ILE A 137 1.08 -7.76 -7.33
CA ILE A 137 0.69 -7.67 -8.73
C ILE A 137 0.73 -6.21 -9.21
N LEU A 138 0.20 -5.28 -8.42
CA LEU A 138 0.21 -3.85 -8.75
C LEU A 138 1.64 -3.29 -8.79
N PHE A 139 2.49 -3.69 -7.87
CA PHE A 139 3.90 -3.33 -7.86
C PHE A 139 4.59 -3.81 -9.13
N ILE A 140 4.47 -5.09 -9.49
CA ILE A 140 5.05 -5.65 -10.72
C ILE A 140 4.48 -4.93 -11.94
N ALA A 141 3.16 -4.70 -12.01
CA ALA A 141 2.53 -3.98 -13.10
C ALA A 141 3.02 -2.53 -13.23
N SER A 142 3.37 -1.88 -12.12
CA SER A 142 3.92 -0.53 -12.10
C SER A 142 5.33 -0.43 -12.73
N LEU A 143 6.08 -1.53 -12.73
CA LEU A 143 7.43 -1.62 -13.31
C LEU A 143 7.41 -1.88 -14.82
N VAL A 144 6.26 -2.23 -15.39
CA VAL A 144 6.15 -2.53 -16.82
C VAL A 144 6.19 -1.26 -17.65
N ASN A 145 6.99 -1.26 -18.72
CA ASN A 145 6.99 -0.19 -19.72
C ASN A 145 5.77 -0.32 -20.62
N LYS A 146 5.04 0.79 -20.79
CA LYS A 146 4.05 0.92 -21.83
C LYS A 146 4.79 1.00 -23.17
N SER A 147 4.79 -0.08 -23.96
CA SER A 147 5.37 -0.07 -25.29
C SER A 147 4.71 1.04 -26.12
N SER A 148 5.48 2.05 -26.52
CA SER A 148 4.99 3.06 -27.46
C SER A 148 4.77 2.38 -28.81
N ARG A 149 3.54 2.38 -29.26
CA ARG A 149 3.06 1.84 -30.54
C ARG A 149 3.48 2.74 -31.72
N GLN A 150 4.66 3.38 -31.68
CA GLN A 150 5.06 4.40 -32.64
C GLN A 150 6.12 3.97 -33.66
N ASP A 151 6.63 2.73 -33.63
CA ASP A 151 7.70 2.34 -34.56
C ASP A 151 7.20 1.78 -35.90
N PHE A 152 5.89 1.84 -36.21
CA PHE A 152 5.35 1.22 -37.43
C PHE A 152 4.94 2.21 -38.53
N SER A 153 5.10 3.53 -38.35
CA SER A 153 4.66 4.51 -39.35
C SER A 153 5.77 5.25 -40.08
N SER A 154 7.04 4.90 -39.83
CA SER A 154 8.18 5.61 -40.46
C SER A 154 8.97 4.78 -41.49
N SER A 155 8.45 3.62 -41.92
CA SER A 155 9.05 2.85 -43.01
C SER A 155 8.16 2.85 -44.26
N SER A 156 7.80 4.02 -44.76
CA SER A 156 7.41 4.15 -46.15
C SER A 156 8.71 4.33 -46.96
N PRO A 157 9.04 3.41 -47.85
CA PRO A 157 10.11 3.66 -48.81
C PRO A 157 9.58 4.71 -49.80
N ASP A 158 10.23 5.88 -49.82
CA ASP A 158 10.10 6.80 -50.93
C ASP A 158 10.45 6.06 -52.22
N SER A 159 9.43 5.78 -53.02
CA SER A 159 9.56 5.27 -54.35
C SER A 159 10.19 6.37 -55.20
N ALA A 160 11.36 6.04 -55.70
CA ALA A 160 12.02 6.74 -56.78
C ALA A 160 11.09 7.09 -57.97
N ASN A 161 11.22 8.33 -58.45
CA ASN A 161 11.17 8.69 -59.86
C ASN A 161 12.14 9.80 -60.12
#